data_247922a5d032bb3b66afa9a020feaa42
#
_entry.id   247922a5d032bb3b66afa9a020feaa42
#
_cell.length_a   1.000
_cell.length_b   1.000
_cell.length_c   1.000
_cell.angle_alpha   90.00
_cell.angle_beta   90.00
_cell.angle_gamma   90.00
#
_symmetry.space_group_name_H-M   'P 1'
#
loop_
_entity.id
_entity.type
_entity.pdbx_description
1 polymer ?
#
loop_
_entity_poly.entity_id
_entity_poly.type
_entity_poly.pdbx_seq_one_letter_code
_entity_poly.pdbx_strand_id
1 'polypeptide(L)'
;MRNLLKIAAVLVLSFAAYYLVMGGSMLMSQGQLSQAMVDFSKEEESKLLEAGEEIEDGAEVLDVASASHAVLVMALTMLVVGLVEGLAGLFGLLGGKRRRLLIVSIVFAVMMLASSITTLISSGLNIIYVLEVLAPILLIVGDIGVFRMEGREQLPTLPR
;
A
#
# COMPACT_ATOMS: atom_id res chain seq x y z
N MET A 1 23.16 7.00 -7.23
CA MET A 1 21.73 6.99 -7.65
C MET A 1 21.24 5.60 -8.06
N ARG A 2 21.91 4.85 -8.98
CA ARG A 2 21.44 3.49 -9.36
C ARG A 2 21.30 2.51 -8.19
N ASN A 3 22.17 2.56 -7.19
CA ASN A 3 22.05 1.71 -6.00
C ASN A 3 20.88 2.15 -5.09
N LEU A 4 20.64 3.45 -4.95
CA LEU A 4 19.49 3.97 -4.22
C LEU A 4 18.18 3.50 -4.85
N LEU A 5 18.07 3.60 -6.18
CA LEU A 5 16.91 3.12 -6.92
C LEU A 5 16.66 1.62 -6.70
N LYS A 6 17.70 0.79 -6.74
CA LYS A 6 17.56 -0.64 -6.49
C LYS A 6 17.08 -0.94 -5.06
N ILE A 7 17.64 -0.25 -4.06
CA ILE A 7 17.23 -0.43 -2.65
C ILE A 7 15.76 -0.01 -2.48
N ALA A 8 15.40 1.16 -3.02
CA ALA A 8 14.02 1.65 -2.96
C ALA A 8 13.04 0.70 -3.66
N ALA A 9 13.38 0.21 -4.85
CA ALA A 9 12.55 -0.71 -5.60
C ALA A 9 12.38 -2.07 -4.88
N VAL A 10 13.44 -2.59 -4.25
CA VAL A 10 13.35 -3.81 -3.44
C VAL A 10 12.45 -3.60 -2.22
N LEU A 11 12.56 -2.44 -1.55
CA LEU A 11 11.71 -2.10 -0.41
C LEU A 11 10.23 -2.05 -0.83
N VAL A 12 9.91 -1.37 -1.94
CA VAL A 12 8.56 -1.30 -2.49
C VAL A 12 8.04 -2.69 -2.86
N LEU A 13 8.85 -3.53 -3.50
CA LEU A 13 8.47 -4.91 -3.83
C LEU A 13 8.20 -5.76 -2.58
N SER A 14 8.90 -5.50 -1.47
CA SER A 14 8.63 -6.19 -0.21
C SER A 14 7.26 -5.82 0.37
N PHE A 15 6.87 -4.55 0.31
CA PHE A 15 5.51 -4.12 0.69
C PHE A 15 4.47 -4.71 -0.26
N ALA A 16 4.71 -4.69 -1.57
CA ALA A 16 3.83 -5.30 -2.55
C ALA A 16 3.57 -6.79 -2.24
N ALA A 17 4.62 -7.55 -1.95
CA ALA A 17 4.51 -8.96 -1.59
C ALA A 17 3.68 -9.14 -0.30
N TYR A 18 3.90 -8.28 0.71
CA TYR A 18 3.12 -8.27 1.94
C TYR A 18 1.63 -8.06 1.66
N TYR A 19 1.25 -7.03 0.90
CA TYR A 19 -0.15 -6.74 0.57
C TYR A 19 -0.81 -7.83 -0.27
N LEU A 20 -0.09 -8.43 -1.22
CA LEU A 20 -0.60 -9.53 -2.03
C LEU A 20 -0.85 -10.79 -1.19
N VAL A 21 0.06 -11.13 -0.28
CA VAL A 21 -0.10 -12.27 0.62
C VAL A 21 -1.24 -12.03 1.60
N MET A 22 -1.30 -10.86 2.22
CA MET A 22 -2.37 -10.51 3.18
C MET A 22 -3.74 -10.47 2.50
N GLY A 23 -3.87 -9.78 1.37
CA GLY A 23 -5.12 -9.72 0.61
C GLY A 23 -5.57 -11.10 0.13
N GLY A 24 -4.65 -11.91 -0.37
CA GLY A 24 -4.93 -13.29 -0.78
C GLY A 24 -5.37 -14.18 0.40
N SER A 25 -4.71 -14.08 1.55
CA SER A 25 -5.10 -14.84 2.75
C SER A 25 -6.45 -14.41 3.29
N MET A 26 -6.78 -13.11 3.27
CA MET A 26 -8.09 -12.60 3.65
C MET A 26 -9.21 -13.11 2.75
N LEU A 27 -8.99 -13.21 1.43
CA LEU A 27 -9.95 -13.81 0.52
C LEU A 27 -10.19 -15.30 0.84
N MET A 28 -9.12 -16.05 1.13
CA MET A 28 -9.23 -17.48 1.44
C MET A 28 -9.94 -17.73 2.78
N SER A 29 -9.76 -16.84 3.76
CA SER A 29 -10.35 -16.95 5.10
C SER A 29 -11.58 -16.06 5.31
N GLN A 30 -12.18 -15.52 4.24
CA GLN A 30 -13.28 -14.55 4.31
C GLN A 30 -14.42 -14.99 5.24
N GLY A 31 -14.86 -16.24 5.15
CA GLY A 31 -15.94 -16.77 5.99
C GLY A 31 -15.59 -16.82 7.48
N GLN A 32 -14.35 -17.17 7.82
CA GLN A 32 -13.90 -17.19 9.22
C GLN A 32 -13.71 -15.79 9.78
N LEU A 33 -13.15 -14.88 8.98
CA LEU A 33 -12.94 -13.48 9.37
C LEU A 33 -14.27 -12.75 9.57
N SER A 34 -15.23 -12.93 8.66
CA SER A 34 -16.55 -12.30 8.82
C SER A 34 -17.29 -12.81 10.06
N GLN A 35 -17.18 -14.09 10.37
CA GLN A 35 -17.77 -14.66 11.56
C GLN A 35 -17.09 -14.14 12.83
N ALA A 36 -15.77 -14.07 12.85
CA ALA A 36 -15.01 -13.50 13.97
C ALA A 36 -15.33 -12.02 14.21
N MET A 37 -15.54 -11.23 13.16
CA MET A 37 -15.96 -9.82 13.27
C MET A 37 -17.35 -9.69 13.91
N VAL A 38 -18.30 -10.54 13.53
CA VAL A 38 -19.66 -10.55 14.11
C VAL A 38 -19.62 -10.99 15.57
N ASP A 39 -18.85 -12.02 15.88
CA ASP A 39 -18.71 -12.50 17.27
C ASP A 39 -18.06 -11.44 18.17
N PHE A 40 -17.04 -10.73 17.68
CA PHE A 40 -16.40 -9.61 18.37
C PHE A 40 -17.39 -8.45 18.60
N SER A 41 -18.17 -8.07 17.60
CA SER A 41 -19.19 -7.01 17.71
C SER A 41 -20.24 -7.35 18.78
N LYS A 42 -20.69 -8.60 18.83
CA LYS A 42 -21.65 -9.06 19.86
C LYS A 42 -21.05 -9.08 21.27
N GLU A 43 -19.78 -9.45 21.39
CA GLU A 43 -19.08 -9.45 22.67
C GLU A 43 -18.88 -8.02 23.19
N GLU A 44 -18.57 -7.06 22.33
CA GLU A 44 -18.47 -5.65 22.67
C GLU A 44 -19.83 -5.08 23.12
N GLU A 45 -20.90 -5.37 22.37
CA GLU A 45 -22.26 -4.99 22.73
C GLU A 45 -22.68 -5.53 24.11
N SER A 46 -22.39 -6.80 24.39
CA SER A 46 -22.71 -7.40 25.69
C SER A 46 -21.94 -6.74 26.84
N LYS A 47 -20.69 -6.34 26.63
CA LYS A 47 -19.88 -5.62 27.64
C LYS A 47 -20.39 -4.22 27.92
N LEU A 48 -20.86 -3.50 26.88
CA LEU A 48 -21.47 -2.17 27.02
C LEU A 48 -22.79 -2.24 27.80
N LEU A 49 -23.63 -3.25 27.50
CA LEU A 49 -24.88 -3.50 28.24
C LEU A 49 -24.62 -3.83 29.70
N GLU A 50 -23.61 -4.65 30.03
CA GLU A 50 -23.20 -4.96 31.43
C GLU A 50 -22.65 -3.72 32.14
N ALA A 51 -22.01 -2.80 31.45
CA ALA A 51 -21.49 -1.55 32.01
C ALA A 51 -22.59 -0.50 32.24
N GLY A 52 -23.83 -0.73 31.77
CA GLY A 52 -24.96 0.18 31.93
C GLY A 52 -24.88 1.41 31.02
N GLU A 53 -24.10 1.36 29.96
CA GLU A 53 -24.05 2.39 28.94
C GLU A 53 -25.23 2.19 27.98
N GLU A 54 -26.02 3.26 27.76
CA GLU A 54 -27.06 3.25 26.73
C GLU A 54 -26.41 3.09 25.35
N ILE A 55 -26.74 2.00 24.66
CA ILE A 55 -26.35 1.84 23.26
C ILE A 55 -27.10 2.91 22.48
N GLU A 56 -26.38 3.82 21.80
CA GLU A 56 -27.02 4.78 20.90
C GLU A 56 -27.92 4.02 19.92
N ASP A 57 -29.18 4.48 19.80
CA ASP A 57 -30.19 3.97 18.86
C ASP A 57 -29.71 4.09 17.41
N GLY A 58 -28.81 3.24 16.99
CA GLY A 58 -28.15 3.26 15.69
C GLY A 58 -26.90 2.38 15.60
N ALA A 59 -26.48 1.74 16.67
CA ALA A 59 -25.45 0.70 16.60
C ALA A 59 -26.03 -0.49 15.81
N GLU A 60 -25.88 -0.43 14.48
CA GLU A 60 -26.27 -1.51 13.58
C GLU A 60 -25.46 -2.76 13.96
N VAL A 61 -26.14 -3.77 14.51
CA VAL A 61 -25.50 -5.07 14.78
C VAL A 61 -24.93 -5.58 13.47
N LEU A 62 -23.62 -5.74 13.42
CA LEU A 62 -22.91 -6.20 12.24
C LEU A 62 -23.46 -7.59 11.87
N ASP A 63 -24.16 -7.71 10.77
CA ASP A 63 -24.58 -9.01 10.27
C ASP A 63 -23.47 -9.70 9.49
N VAL A 64 -23.56 -11.01 9.29
CA VAL A 64 -22.55 -11.80 8.58
C VAL A 64 -22.37 -11.33 7.14
N ALA A 65 -23.42 -10.82 6.50
CA ALA A 65 -23.37 -10.37 5.11
C ALA A 65 -22.58 -9.05 5.01
N SER A 66 -22.84 -8.08 5.91
CA SER A 66 -22.12 -6.80 5.98
C SER A 66 -20.65 -7.02 6.34
N ALA A 67 -20.35 -7.90 7.32
CA ALA A 67 -18.99 -8.27 7.68
C ALA A 67 -18.25 -8.94 6.51
N SER A 68 -18.90 -9.85 5.80
CA SER A 68 -18.34 -10.53 4.62
C SER A 68 -18.02 -9.54 3.50
N HIS A 69 -18.91 -8.57 3.26
CA HIS A 69 -18.68 -7.52 2.27
C HIS A 69 -17.50 -6.61 2.67
N ALA A 70 -17.39 -6.23 3.94
CA ALA A 70 -16.27 -5.43 4.45
C ALA A 70 -14.93 -6.14 4.28
N VAL A 71 -14.85 -7.43 4.65
CA VAL A 71 -13.64 -8.25 4.46
C VAL A 71 -13.28 -8.38 2.98
N LEU A 72 -14.26 -8.58 2.10
CA LEU A 72 -14.03 -8.66 0.65
C LEU A 72 -13.46 -7.36 0.10
N VAL A 73 -14.06 -6.22 0.44
CA VAL A 73 -13.58 -4.89 0.00
C VAL A 73 -12.18 -4.63 0.50
N MET A 74 -11.88 -4.94 1.77
CA MET A 74 -10.54 -4.78 2.34
C MET A 74 -9.52 -5.67 1.64
N ALA A 75 -9.83 -6.94 1.39
CA ALA A 75 -8.95 -7.88 0.70
C ALA A 75 -8.67 -7.43 -0.75
N LEU A 76 -9.69 -7.01 -1.49
CA LEU A 76 -9.55 -6.49 -2.86
C LEU A 76 -8.71 -5.21 -2.87
N THR A 77 -8.92 -4.31 -1.92
CA THR A 77 -8.13 -3.09 -1.78
C THR A 77 -6.64 -3.41 -1.57
N MET A 78 -6.33 -4.34 -0.66
CA MET A 78 -4.94 -4.79 -0.44
C MET A 78 -4.32 -5.39 -1.70
N LEU A 79 -5.06 -6.21 -2.45
CA LEU A 79 -4.57 -6.79 -3.71
C LEU A 79 -4.28 -5.71 -4.75
N VAL A 80 -5.16 -4.72 -4.90
CA VAL A 80 -4.96 -3.61 -5.85
C VAL A 80 -3.74 -2.77 -5.44
N VAL A 81 -3.60 -2.42 -4.16
CA VAL A 81 -2.44 -1.70 -3.64
C VAL A 81 -1.16 -2.50 -3.91
N GLY A 82 -1.13 -3.78 -3.55
CA GLY A 82 0.02 -4.65 -3.78
C GLY A 82 0.40 -4.78 -5.27
N LEU A 83 -0.58 -4.82 -6.18
CA LEU A 83 -0.30 -4.80 -7.63
C LEU A 83 0.31 -3.49 -8.09
N VAL A 84 -0.22 -2.34 -7.65
CA VAL A 84 0.30 -1.01 -7.99
C VAL A 84 1.74 -0.86 -7.49
N GLU A 85 2.00 -1.24 -6.25
CA GLU A 85 3.35 -1.24 -5.65
C GLU A 85 4.30 -2.19 -6.38
N GLY A 86 3.84 -3.40 -6.69
CA GLY A 86 4.61 -4.38 -7.44
C GLY A 86 5.04 -3.85 -8.81
N LEU A 87 4.13 -3.20 -9.54
CA LEU A 87 4.43 -2.56 -10.82
C LEU A 87 5.40 -1.38 -10.65
N ALA A 88 5.22 -0.53 -9.65
CA ALA A 88 6.13 0.58 -9.37
C ALA A 88 7.56 0.08 -9.10
N GLY A 89 7.72 -0.88 -8.19
CA GLY A 89 9.01 -1.47 -7.85
C GLY A 89 9.66 -2.18 -9.04
N LEU A 90 8.89 -2.97 -9.81
CA LEU A 90 9.38 -3.68 -10.99
C LEU A 90 9.85 -2.69 -12.07
N PHE A 91 9.06 -1.66 -12.37
CA PHE A 91 9.43 -0.64 -13.35
C PHE A 91 10.62 0.20 -12.87
N GLY A 92 10.76 0.49 -11.58
CA GLY A 92 11.93 1.11 -11.00
C GLY A 92 13.20 0.27 -11.21
N LEU A 93 13.14 -1.06 -10.99
CA LEU A 93 14.26 -1.96 -11.23
C LEU A 93 14.65 -2.05 -12.73
N LEU A 94 13.65 -2.16 -13.60
CA LEU A 94 13.85 -2.29 -15.06
C LEU A 94 14.17 -0.94 -15.71
N GLY A 95 13.74 0.16 -15.09
CA GLY A 95 13.84 1.53 -15.61
C GLY A 95 15.27 2.02 -15.83
N GLY A 96 16.25 1.44 -15.11
CA GLY A 96 17.67 1.78 -15.27
C GLY A 96 18.26 1.55 -16.68
N LYS A 97 17.47 1.02 -17.62
CA LYS A 97 17.85 0.84 -19.03
C LYS A 97 16.83 1.45 -20.03
N ARG A 98 15.68 1.92 -19.56
CA ARG A 98 14.58 2.39 -20.44
C ARG A 98 13.86 3.59 -19.82
N ARG A 99 14.15 4.78 -20.31
CA ARG A 99 13.57 6.06 -19.85
C ARG A 99 12.04 6.06 -19.70
N ARG A 100 11.32 5.36 -20.58
CA ARG A 100 9.85 5.27 -20.52
C ARG A 100 9.39 4.52 -19.27
N LEU A 101 10.11 3.49 -18.84
CA LEU A 101 9.76 2.73 -17.64
C LEU A 101 9.97 3.55 -16.35
N LEU A 102 10.99 4.44 -16.32
CA LEU A 102 11.20 5.36 -15.20
C LEU A 102 10.01 6.32 -15.04
N ILE A 103 9.47 6.85 -16.15
CA ILE A 103 8.29 7.72 -16.08
C ILE A 103 7.08 6.96 -15.52
N VAL A 104 6.85 5.74 -15.99
CA VAL A 104 5.75 4.90 -15.50
C VAL A 104 5.95 4.58 -14.01
N SER A 105 7.18 4.24 -13.59
CA SER A 105 7.52 4.01 -12.18
C SER A 105 7.20 5.22 -11.32
N ILE A 106 7.57 6.43 -11.75
CA ILE A 106 7.27 7.68 -11.03
C ILE A 106 5.75 7.87 -10.89
N VAL A 107 4.97 7.64 -11.93
CA VAL A 107 3.50 7.79 -11.87
C VAL A 107 2.91 6.84 -10.82
N PHE A 108 3.29 5.56 -10.85
CA PHE A 108 2.84 4.59 -9.86
C PHE A 108 3.33 4.95 -8.44
N ALA A 109 4.58 5.41 -8.29
CA ALA A 109 5.12 5.82 -7.00
C ALA A 109 4.39 7.04 -6.41
N VAL A 110 3.94 7.98 -7.23
CA VAL A 110 3.09 9.10 -6.79
C VAL A 110 1.72 8.61 -6.32
N MET A 111 1.11 7.66 -7.03
CA MET A 111 -0.15 7.04 -6.59
C MET A 111 0.01 6.31 -5.26
N MET A 112 1.09 5.53 -5.09
CA MET A 112 1.44 4.89 -3.81
C MET A 112 1.59 5.91 -2.69
N LEU A 113 2.35 6.99 -2.94
CA LEU A 113 2.59 8.03 -1.94
C LEU A 113 1.27 8.63 -1.44
N ALA A 114 0.33 8.91 -2.34
CA ALA A 114 -0.99 9.43 -1.98
C ALA A 114 -1.76 8.43 -1.10
N SER A 115 -1.75 7.13 -1.46
CA SER A 115 -2.37 6.06 -0.67
C SER A 115 -1.73 5.93 0.71
N SER A 116 -0.40 5.86 0.78
CA SER A 116 0.35 5.69 2.05
C SER A 116 0.14 6.88 3.00
N ILE A 117 0.06 8.11 2.48
CA ILE A 117 -0.26 9.30 3.29
C ILE A 117 -1.68 9.19 3.86
N THR A 118 -2.65 8.76 3.07
CA THR A 118 -4.03 8.56 3.53
C THR A 118 -4.08 7.51 4.64
N THR A 119 -3.37 6.38 4.47
CA THR A 119 -3.26 5.34 5.50
C THR A 119 -2.60 5.86 6.78
N LEU A 120 -1.52 6.63 6.67
CA LEU A 120 -0.83 7.22 7.82
C LEU A 120 -1.74 8.17 8.61
N ILE A 121 -2.55 8.98 7.92
CA ILE A 121 -3.49 9.92 8.55
C ILE A 121 -4.63 9.17 9.27
N SER A 122 -5.18 8.14 8.63
CA SER A 122 -6.32 7.39 9.17
C SER A 122 -5.95 6.41 10.29
N SER A 123 -4.78 5.79 10.20
CA SER A 123 -4.34 4.73 11.13
C SER A 123 -3.40 5.23 12.24
N GLY A 124 -2.98 6.50 12.18
CA GLY A 124 -2.05 7.10 13.15
C GLY A 124 -0.58 6.76 12.90
N LEU A 125 0.29 7.35 13.73
CA LEU A 125 1.75 7.20 13.62
C LEU A 125 2.20 5.82 14.06
N ASN A 126 2.56 4.98 13.08
CA ASN A 126 3.23 3.69 13.28
C ASN A 126 4.49 3.65 12.41
N ILE A 127 5.55 3.01 12.90
CA ILE A 127 6.83 2.89 12.19
C ILE A 127 6.66 2.24 10.82
N ILE A 128 5.75 1.28 10.68
CA ILE A 128 5.45 0.58 9.42
C ILE A 128 4.88 1.55 8.41
N TYR A 129 3.88 2.38 8.78
CA TYR A 129 3.27 3.38 7.91
C TYR A 129 4.24 4.50 7.52
N VAL A 130 5.15 4.86 8.42
CA VAL A 130 6.23 5.81 8.09
C VAL A 130 7.16 5.23 7.03
N LEU A 131 7.54 3.96 7.14
CA LEU A 131 8.37 3.28 6.14
C LEU A 131 7.64 3.13 4.80
N GLU A 132 6.33 2.89 4.83
CA GLU A 132 5.47 2.80 3.65
C GLU A 132 5.38 4.14 2.89
N VAL A 133 5.40 5.28 3.60
CA VAL A 133 5.49 6.62 2.98
C VAL A 133 6.90 6.89 2.45
N LEU A 134 7.94 6.48 3.17
CA LEU A 134 9.33 6.69 2.75
C LEU A 134 9.72 5.89 1.50
N ALA A 135 9.18 4.69 1.33
CA ALA A 135 9.50 3.83 0.20
C ALA A 135 9.22 4.46 -1.17
N PRO A 136 8.02 4.99 -1.47
CA PRO A 136 7.74 5.68 -2.73
C PRO A 136 8.53 6.99 -2.89
N ILE A 137 8.80 7.72 -1.81
CA ILE A 137 9.65 8.92 -1.87
C ILE A 137 11.06 8.55 -2.34
N LEU A 138 11.66 7.52 -1.76
CA LEU A 138 12.98 7.04 -2.17
C LEU A 138 12.99 6.54 -3.61
N LEU A 139 11.90 5.88 -4.04
CA LEU A 139 11.74 5.41 -5.41
C LEU A 139 11.70 6.59 -6.39
N ILE A 140 10.88 7.62 -6.13
CA ILE A 140 10.77 8.83 -6.95
C ILE A 140 12.13 9.55 -7.04
N VAL A 141 12.83 9.72 -5.91
CA VAL A 141 14.15 10.36 -5.88
C VAL A 141 15.17 9.56 -6.68
N GLY A 142 15.13 8.23 -6.56
CA GLY A 142 15.97 7.31 -7.32
C GLY A 142 15.72 7.40 -8.82
N ASP A 143 14.46 7.34 -9.24
CA ASP A 143 14.02 7.42 -10.64
C ASP A 143 14.43 8.76 -11.29
N ILE A 144 14.15 9.89 -10.61
CA ILE A 144 14.55 11.24 -11.08
C ILE A 144 16.07 11.33 -11.17
N GLY A 145 16.80 10.79 -10.20
CA GLY A 145 18.25 10.80 -10.19
C GLY A 145 18.86 10.04 -11.38
N VAL A 146 18.34 8.86 -11.69
CA VAL A 146 18.76 8.06 -12.86
C VAL A 146 18.39 8.77 -14.16
N PHE A 147 17.17 9.31 -14.25
CA PHE A 147 16.70 10.05 -15.41
C PHE A 147 17.59 11.26 -15.77
N ARG A 148 18.04 12.00 -14.75
CA ARG A 148 18.95 13.15 -14.95
C ARG A 148 20.35 12.72 -15.39
N MET A 149 20.87 11.58 -14.91
CA MET A 149 22.19 11.08 -15.33
C MET A 149 22.19 10.65 -16.79
N GLU A 150 21.16 9.91 -17.22
CA GLU A 150 21.04 9.49 -18.62
C GLU A 150 20.88 10.67 -19.59
N GLY A 151 20.19 11.74 -19.17
CA GLY A 151 20.06 12.96 -19.96
C GLY A 151 21.39 13.69 -20.17
N ARG A 152 22.35 13.57 -19.25
CA ARG A 152 23.68 14.17 -19.36
C ARG A 152 24.64 13.38 -20.27
N GLU A 153 24.50 12.06 -20.29
CA GLU A 153 25.32 11.18 -21.15
C GLU A 153 24.97 11.32 -22.64
N GLN A 154 23.76 11.83 -22.97
CA GLN A 154 23.29 12.03 -24.35
C GLN A 154 23.62 13.41 -24.94
N LEU A 155 24.17 14.35 -24.14
CA LEU A 155 24.64 15.63 -24.68
C LEU A 155 25.97 15.38 -25.43
N PRO A 156 26.00 15.63 -26.77
CA PRO A 156 27.25 15.50 -27.52
C PRO A 156 28.28 16.47 -26.93
N THR A 157 29.44 15.95 -26.56
CA THR A 157 30.62 16.78 -26.25
C THR A 157 30.93 17.61 -27.49
N LEU A 158 30.56 18.90 -27.48
CA LEU A 158 30.97 19.84 -28.48
C LEU A 158 32.51 19.80 -28.59
N PRO A 159 33.09 19.53 -29.77
CA PRO A 159 34.54 19.59 -29.93
C PRO A 159 34.99 21.01 -29.63
N ARG A 160 36.01 21.13 -28.74
CA ARG A 160 36.72 22.36 -28.47
C ARG A 160 37.64 22.75 -29.61
#